data_4ee63cd7c4a6b49d1f3f1d78a43c1a8c
#
_entry.id   4ee63cd7c4a6b49d1f3f1d78a43c1a8c
#
_cell.length_a   1.000
_cell.length_b   1.000
_cell.length_c   1.000
_cell.angle_alpha   90.00
_cell.angle_beta   90.00
_cell.angle_gamma   90.00
#
_symmetry.space_group_name_H-M   'P 1'
#
loop_
_entity.id
_entity.type
_entity.pdbx_description
1 polymer ?
#
loop_
_entity_poly.entity_id
_entity_poly.type
_entity_poly.pdbx_seq_one_letter_code
_entity_poly.pdbx_strand_id
1 'polypeptide(L)'
;MSVSAHLAELGIDLPPVVPPVAAYIPARVHGDLVYTSGQLPMVAGDLPATGKVGDGHGLVPAADAHSYARQSALNAVAAAAAAIGGVDRLTGVVKVTGFVASVPEFTGQPGVINGASEVLGEIFGEAGRHARSAVGVPVLPLDSPVEVEVVFSYA
;
A
#
# COMPACT_ATOMS: atom_id res chain seq x y z
N MET A 1 -4.27 -7.65 21.99
CA MET A 1 -3.75 -6.27 21.82
C MET A 1 -4.50 -5.65 20.64
N SER A 2 -4.96 -4.40 20.73
CA SER A 2 -5.63 -3.73 19.62
C SER A 2 -4.61 -3.34 18.53
N VAL A 3 -5.07 -3.15 17.30
CA VAL A 3 -4.20 -2.74 16.19
C VAL A 3 -3.57 -1.38 16.48
N SER A 4 -4.35 -0.45 17.04
CA SER A 4 -3.85 0.88 17.40
C SER A 4 -2.74 0.83 18.46
N ALA A 5 -2.87 -0.01 19.49
CA ALA A 5 -1.83 -0.21 20.49
C ALA A 5 -0.56 -0.83 19.88
N HIS A 6 -0.71 -1.78 18.98
CA HIS A 6 0.41 -2.39 18.31
C HIS A 6 1.14 -1.43 17.35
N LEU A 7 0.39 -0.61 16.62
CA LEU A 7 0.99 0.48 15.81
C LEU A 7 1.84 1.42 16.67
N ALA A 8 1.35 1.79 17.86
CA ALA A 8 2.10 2.63 18.78
C ALA A 8 3.40 1.97 19.27
N GLU A 9 3.38 0.66 19.57
CA GLU A 9 4.58 -0.11 19.91
C GLU A 9 5.60 -0.16 18.77
N LEU A 10 5.12 -0.27 17.52
CA LEU A 10 5.97 -0.24 16.32
C LEU A 10 6.48 1.17 15.97
N GLY A 11 5.97 2.21 16.63
CA GLY A 11 6.27 3.59 16.28
C GLY A 11 5.72 4.01 14.93
N ILE A 12 4.61 3.41 14.51
CA ILE A 12 3.95 3.70 13.24
C ILE A 12 2.75 4.62 13.49
N ASP A 13 2.82 5.82 12.95
CA ASP A 13 1.69 6.74 12.85
C ASP A 13 1.03 6.54 11.49
N LEU A 14 -0.27 6.23 11.48
CA LEU A 14 -1.01 6.13 10.22
C LEU A 14 -1.13 7.51 9.58
N PRO A 15 -0.88 7.60 8.25
CA PRO A 15 -1.02 8.86 7.55
C PRO A 15 -2.48 9.31 7.48
N PRO A 16 -2.74 10.61 7.25
CA PRO A 16 -4.06 11.08 6.86
C PRO A 16 -4.53 10.36 5.60
N VAL A 17 -5.85 10.16 5.48
CA VAL A 17 -6.42 9.55 4.27
C VAL A 17 -6.11 10.41 3.06
N VAL A 18 -5.56 9.79 2.02
CA VAL A 18 -5.28 10.45 0.75
C VAL A 18 -6.60 10.72 0.03
N PRO A 19 -6.94 11.99 -0.29
CA PRO A 19 -8.16 12.30 -1.02
C PRO A 19 -8.15 11.67 -2.42
N PRO A 20 -9.30 11.21 -2.94
CA PRO A 20 -9.37 10.71 -4.30
C PRO A 20 -9.16 11.84 -5.31
N VAL A 21 -8.46 11.54 -6.39
CA VAL A 21 -8.20 12.48 -7.50
C VAL A 21 -9.21 12.39 -8.63
N ALA A 22 -10.21 11.53 -8.51
CA ALA A 22 -11.24 11.26 -9.53
C ALA A 22 -12.59 10.87 -8.88
N ALA A 23 -13.54 10.42 -9.69
CA ALA A 23 -14.89 10.08 -9.25
C ALA A 23 -14.97 8.69 -8.58
N TYR A 24 -14.26 8.52 -7.45
CA TYR A 24 -14.27 7.29 -6.64
C TYR A 24 -14.06 7.63 -5.16
N ILE A 25 -14.16 6.63 -4.28
CA ILE A 25 -13.89 6.75 -2.85
C ILE A 25 -12.62 5.96 -2.46
N PRO A 26 -11.90 6.36 -1.39
CA PRO A 26 -10.64 5.70 -0.99
C PRO A 26 -10.81 4.23 -0.58
N ALA A 27 -11.95 3.86 -0.01
CA ALA A 27 -12.24 2.49 0.37
C ALA A 27 -13.75 2.22 0.36
N ARG A 28 -14.13 0.98 0.07
CA ARG A 28 -15.51 0.52 0.03
C ARG A 28 -15.70 -0.74 0.87
N VAL A 29 -16.73 -0.73 1.70
CA VAL A 29 -17.14 -1.88 2.50
C VAL A 29 -18.09 -2.76 1.68
N HIS A 30 -17.89 -4.08 1.76
CA HIS A 30 -18.82 -5.08 1.24
C HIS A 30 -18.77 -6.34 2.13
N GLY A 31 -19.88 -6.67 2.77
CA GLY A 31 -19.93 -7.75 3.75
C GLY A 31 -19.00 -7.46 4.93
N ASP A 32 -18.13 -8.39 5.24
CA ASP A 32 -17.07 -8.31 6.26
C ASP A 32 -15.70 -7.91 5.69
N LEU A 33 -15.70 -7.38 4.46
CA LEU A 33 -14.48 -6.95 3.76
C LEU A 33 -14.51 -5.45 3.48
N VAL A 34 -13.33 -4.85 3.47
CA VAL A 34 -13.12 -3.50 3.00
C VAL A 34 -12.06 -3.50 1.90
N TYR A 35 -12.43 -2.92 0.77
CA TYR A 35 -11.62 -2.82 -0.44
C TYR A 35 -11.06 -1.40 -0.55
N THR A 36 -9.74 -1.24 -0.64
CA THR A 36 -9.18 0.07 -0.92
C THR A 36 -9.10 0.32 -2.41
N SER A 37 -9.21 1.59 -2.80
CA SER A 37 -8.70 2.04 -4.08
C SER A 37 -7.18 1.94 -4.10
N GLY A 38 -6.57 1.93 -5.28
CA GLY A 38 -5.12 1.95 -5.42
C GLY A 38 -4.51 3.16 -4.72
N GLN A 39 -3.50 2.92 -3.90
CA GLN A 39 -2.81 3.95 -3.14
C GLN A 39 -1.43 4.19 -3.74
N LEU A 40 -1.19 5.42 -4.15
CA LEU A 40 0.15 5.91 -4.46
C LEU A 40 0.90 6.21 -3.15
N PRO A 41 2.25 6.27 -3.16
CA PRO A 41 3.03 6.50 -1.94
C PRO A 41 3.03 7.96 -1.48
N MET A 42 1.89 8.63 -1.53
CA MET A 42 1.73 10.03 -1.14
C MET A 42 2.11 10.26 0.31
N VAL A 43 2.86 11.33 0.54
CA VAL A 43 3.14 11.88 1.87
C VAL A 43 2.80 13.36 1.83
N ALA A 44 1.85 13.79 2.67
CA ALA A 44 1.40 15.19 2.74
C ALA A 44 0.98 15.78 1.36
N GLY A 45 0.39 14.95 0.50
CA GLY A 45 -0.11 15.35 -0.81
C GLY A 45 0.90 15.29 -1.96
N ASP A 46 2.15 14.93 -1.68
CA ASP A 46 3.22 14.85 -2.67
C ASP A 46 3.75 13.42 -2.85
N LEU A 47 4.17 13.09 -4.08
CA LEU A 47 4.93 11.87 -4.36
C LEU A 47 6.40 12.07 -3.96
N PRO A 48 7.02 11.06 -3.28
CA PRO A 48 8.43 11.14 -2.92
C PRO A 48 9.37 11.03 -4.12
N ALA A 49 8.90 10.41 -5.20
CA ALA A 49 9.61 10.26 -6.46
C ALA A 49 8.64 9.99 -7.60
N THR A 50 9.09 10.21 -8.81
CA THR A 50 8.40 9.85 -10.05
C THR A 50 9.33 9.07 -10.97
N GLY A 51 8.77 8.31 -11.90
CA GLY A 51 9.52 7.56 -12.90
C GLY A 51 9.44 6.06 -12.73
N LYS A 52 10.17 5.35 -13.58
CA LYS A 52 10.14 3.89 -13.69
C LYS A 52 11.18 3.24 -12.78
N VAL A 53 10.81 2.13 -12.18
CA VAL A 53 11.72 1.30 -11.39
C VAL A 53 12.63 0.50 -12.32
N GLY A 54 13.90 0.46 -11.99
CA GLY A 54 14.90 -0.29 -12.74
C GLY A 54 16.32 0.04 -12.27
N ASP A 55 17.29 -0.57 -12.91
CA ASP A 55 18.69 -0.31 -12.66
C ASP A 55 19.22 0.72 -13.67
N GLY A 56 19.91 1.75 -13.19
CA GLY A 56 20.56 2.71 -14.03
C GLY A 56 20.18 4.15 -13.78
N HIS A 57 20.83 5.03 -14.54
CA HIS A 57 20.66 6.47 -14.40
C HIS A 57 19.22 6.91 -14.78
N GLY A 58 18.64 7.79 -13.99
CA GLY A 58 17.30 8.34 -14.23
C GLY A 58 16.15 7.38 -13.86
N LEU A 59 16.44 6.19 -13.35
CA LEU A 59 15.45 5.23 -12.89
C LEU A 59 15.33 5.25 -11.36
N VAL A 60 14.18 4.80 -10.86
CA VAL A 60 13.94 4.65 -9.42
C VAL A 60 14.58 3.34 -8.97
N PRO A 61 15.50 3.35 -8.00
CA PRO A 61 16.08 2.13 -7.47
C PRO A 61 15.04 1.23 -6.81
N ALA A 62 15.19 -0.08 -6.93
CA ALA A 62 14.27 -1.05 -6.33
C ALA A 62 14.17 -0.90 -4.80
N ALA A 63 15.28 -0.57 -4.12
CA ALA A 63 15.29 -0.32 -2.67
C ALA A 63 14.42 0.88 -2.26
N ASP A 64 14.45 1.95 -3.05
CA ASP A 64 13.60 3.12 -2.81
C ASP A 64 12.13 2.78 -3.10
N ALA A 65 11.86 2.08 -4.20
CA ALA A 65 10.52 1.64 -4.56
C ALA A 65 9.90 0.71 -3.49
N HIS A 66 10.70 -0.14 -2.85
CA HIS A 66 10.29 -0.95 -1.69
C HIS A 66 9.79 -0.06 -0.53
N SER A 67 10.50 1.02 -0.21
CA SER A 67 10.07 1.98 0.80
C SER A 67 8.78 2.71 0.40
N TYR A 68 8.61 3.01 -0.88
CA TYR A 68 7.39 3.63 -1.40
C TYR A 68 6.20 2.66 -1.34
N ALA A 69 6.40 1.39 -1.62
CA ALA A 69 5.36 0.36 -1.45
C ALA A 69 4.90 0.24 0.01
N ARG A 70 5.82 0.36 0.98
CA ARG A 70 5.50 0.45 2.41
C ARG A 70 4.58 1.64 2.69
N GLN A 71 4.89 2.83 2.17
CA GLN A 71 4.06 4.02 2.35
C GLN A 71 2.68 3.85 1.72
N SER A 72 2.60 3.28 0.51
CA SER A 72 1.31 2.98 -0.15
C SER A 72 0.44 2.05 0.70
N ALA A 73 1.03 1.02 1.32
CA ALA A 73 0.30 0.12 2.21
C ALA A 73 -0.21 0.83 3.48
N LEU A 74 0.57 1.72 4.07
CA LEU A 74 0.11 2.55 5.20
C LEU A 74 -1.05 3.47 4.82
N ASN A 75 -1.01 4.05 3.62
CA ASN A 75 -2.11 4.83 3.06
C ASN A 75 -3.37 3.95 2.88
N ALA A 76 -3.20 2.70 2.46
CA ALA A 76 -4.32 1.74 2.33
C ALA A 76 -4.92 1.39 3.70
N VAL A 77 -4.10 1.15 4.72
CA VAL A 77 -4.59 0.92 6.10
C VAL A 77 -5.38 2.12 6.61
N ALA A 78 -4.88 3.34 6.40
CA ALA A 78 -5.57 4.57 6.79
C ALA A 78 -6.93 4.72 6.09
N ALA A 79 -6.99 4.46 4.76
CA ALA A 79 -8.22 4.53 3.99
C ALA A 79 -9.26 3.50 4.46
N ALA A 80 -8.83 2.25 4.70
CA ALA A 80 -9.70 1.19 5.20
C ALA A 80 -10.21 1.51 6.61
N ALA A 81 -9.34 1.95 7.52
CA ALA A 81 -9.71 2.32 8.89
C ALA A 81 -10.75 3.45 8.91
N ALA A 82 -10.59 4.47 8.07
CA ALA A 82 -11.56 5.57 7.96
C ALA A 82 -12.94 5.09 7.48
N ALA A 83 -12.98 4.16 6.54
CA ALA A 83 -14.21 3.64 5.98
C ALA A 83 -15.04 2.82 6.98
N ILE A 84 -14.40 2.21 7.99
CA ILE A 84 -15.06 1.34 8.98
C ILE A 84 -15.13 1.95 10.39
N GLY A 85 -14.65 3.19 10.56
CA GLY A 85 -14.74 3.91 11.83
C GLY A 85 -13.62 3.63 12.83
N GLY A 86 -12.49 3.09 12.37
CA GLY A 86 -11.28 2.95 13.19
C GLY A 86 -10.44 1.73 12.86
N VAL A 87 -9.13 1.86 13.06
CA VAL A 87 -8.16 0.80 12.73
C VAL A 87 -8.33 -0.47 13.56
N ASP A 88 -8.84 -0.34 14.79
CA ASP A 88 -9.06 -1.46 15.70
C ASP A 88 -10.15 -2.42 15.23
N ARG A 89 -10.92 -2.02 14.23
CA ARG A 89 -11.91 -2.88 13.59
C ARG A 89 -11.33 -3.74 12.47
N LEU A 90 -10.14 -3.45 11.97
CA LEU A 90 -9.45 -4.30 11.01
C LEU A 90 -8.99 -5.60 11.71
N THR A 91 -9.31 -6.74 11.11
CA THR A 91 -9.01 -8.06 11.67
C THR A 91 -7.90 -8.81 10.90
N GLY A 92 -7.59 -8.40 9.67
CA GLY A 92 -6.54 -9.01 8.89
C GLY A 92 -6.49 -8.54 7.45
N VAL A 93 -5.56 -9.12 6.70
CA VAL A 93 -5.31 -8.81 5.29
C VAL A 93 -5.68 -10.02 4.44
N VAL A 94 -6.52 -9.82 3.43
CA VAL A 94 -6.99 -10.90 2.56
C VAL A 94 -6.18 -10.96 1.26
N LYS A 95 -6.02 -9.80 0.61
CA LYS A 95 -5.35 -9.71 -0.69
C LYS A 95 -4.58 -8.40 -0.81
N VAL A 96 -3.39 -8.48 -1.38
CA VAL A 96 -2.60 -7.33 -1.82
C VAL A 96 -2.39 -7.42 -3.32
N THR A 97 -2.63 -6.33 -4.04
CA THR A 97 -2.23 -6.18 -5.42
C THR A 97 -1.28 -4.99 -5.52
N GLY A 98 -0.06 -5.26 -5.93
CA GLY A 98 0.99 -4.26 -6.11
C GLY A 98 1.33 -4.08 -7.58
N PHE A 99 1.37 -2.82 -8.01
CA PHE A 99 1.74 -2.40 -9.36
C PHE A 99 3.05 -1.62 -9.29
N VAL A 100 4.01 -2.00 -10.12
CA VAL A 100 5.31 -1.33 -10.23
C VAL A 100 5.47 -0.78 -11.64
N ALA A 101 5.51 0.55 -11.78
CA ALA A 101 5.90 1.15 -13.03
C ALA A 101 7.38 0.85 -13.25
N SER A 102 7.70 -0.04 -14.18
CA SER A 102 9.04 -0.57 -14.37
C SER A 102 9.44 -0.67 -15.82
N VAL A 103 10.75 -0.57 -16.06
CA VAL A 103 11.30 -0.84 -17.38
C VAL A 103 11.11 -2.32 -17.74
N PRO A 104 11.05 -2.68 -19.04
CA PRO A 104 10.74 -4.06 -19.45
C PRO A 104 11.71 -5.12 -18.92
N GLU A 105 12.95 -4.75 -18.67
CA GLU A 105 14.01 -5.66 -18.20
C GLU A 105 13.93 -5.92 -16.69
N PHE A 106 13.21 -5.07 -15.93
CA PHE A 106 13.09 -5.22 -14.49
C PHE A 106 12.05 -6.30 -14.16
N THR A 107 12.49 -7.33 -13.46
CA THR A 107 11.63 -8.47 -13.05
C THR A 107 11.54 -8.61 -11.53
N GLY A 108 12.00 -7.62 -10.78
CA GLY A 108 12.04 -7.61 -9.32
C GLY A 108 10.79 -7.04 -8.63
N GLN A 109 9.65 -6.99 -9.31
CA GLN A 109 8.40 -6.48 -8.73
C GLN A 109 8.01 -7.14 -7.41
N PRO A 110 8.19 -8.47 -7.20
CA PRO A 110 7.92 -9.08 -5.91
C PRO A 110 8.73 -8.47 -4.76
N GLY A 111 10.02 -8.21 -4.98
CA GLY A 111 10.89 -7.58 -3.99
C GLY A 111 10.46 -6.15 -3.63
N VAL A 112 10.02 -5.38 -4.61
CA VAL A 112 9.48 -4.02 -4.39
C VAL A 112 8.21 -4.09 -3.54
N ILE A 113 7.25 -4.93 -3.89
CA ILE A 113 5.98 -5.03 -3.18
C ILE A 113 6.13 -5.71 -1.80
N ASN A 114 7.24 -6.37 -1.53
CA ASN A 114 7.56 -6.81 -0.17
C ASN A 114 7.53 -5.66 0.84
N GLY A 115 7.83 -4.44 0.44
CA GLY A 115 7.67 -3.28 1.32
C GLY A 115 6.26 -3.12 1.88
N ALA A 116 5.25 -3.38 1.06
CA ALA A 116 3.85 -3.41 1.49
C ALA A 116 3.54 -4.66 2.33
N SER A 117 3.92 -5.84 1.88
CA SER A 117 3.62 -7.09 2.57
C SER A 117 4.28 -7.18 3.95
N GLU A 118 5.50 -6.69 4.07
CA GLU A 118 6.25 -6.70 5.34
C GLU A 118 5.58 -5.80 6.38
N VAL A 119 5.22 -4.56 6.04
CA VAL A 119 4.55 -3.67 7.00
C VAL A 119 3.17 -4.19 7.41
N LEU A 120 2.43 -4.81 6.49
CA LEU A 120 1.16 -5.44 6.83
C LEU A 120 1.36 -6.64 7.76
N GLY A 121 2.42 -7.41 7.57
CA GLY A 121 2.83 -8.48 8.50
C GLY A 121 3.27 -7.96 9.86
N GLU A 122 4.00 -6.84 9.92
CA GLU A 122 4.37 -6.17 11.16
C GLU A 122 3.12 -5.73 11.94
N ILE A 123 2.12 -5.14 11.26
CA ILE A 123 0.91 -4.59 11.90
C ILE A 123 -0.04 -5.70 12.37
N PHE A 124 -0.29 -6.72 11.53
CA PHE A 124 -1.35 -7.71 11.76
C PHE A 124 -0.84 -9.09 12.19
N GLY A 125 0.48 -9.32 12.21
CA GLY A 125 1.06 -10.62 12.55
C GLY A 125 0.55 -11.73 11.60
N GLU A 126 0.13 -12.87 12.14
CA GLU A 126 -0.40 -13.98 11.33
C GLU A 126 -1.64 -13.59 10.51
N ALA A 127 -2.48 -12.70 11.01
CA ALA A 127 -3.63 -12.18 10.26
C ALA A 127 -3.22 -11.26 9.10
N GLY A 128 -1.97 -10.83 9.04
CA GLY A 128 -1.39 -10.09 7.93
C GLY A 128 -0.94 -10.95 6.75
N ARG A 129 -0.93 -12.28 6.87
CA ARG A 129 -0.60 -13.21 5.78
C ARG A 129 -1.71 -13.20 4.74
N HIS A 130 -1.36 -12.93 3.49
CA HIS A 130 -2.32 -12.63 2.43
C HIS A 130 -1.94 -13.27 1.10
N ALA A 131 -2.92 -13.43 0.23
CA ALA A 131 -2.69 -13.72 -1.19
C ALA A 131 -2.21 -12.44 -1.90
N ARG A 132 -1.37 -12.56 -2.92
CA ARG A 132 -0.77 -11.40 -3.57
C ARG A 132 -0.57 -11.57 -5.06
N SER A 133 -0.70 -10.46 -5.78
CA SER A 133 -0.10 -10.26 -7.11
C SER A 133 0.82 -9.04 -7.06
N ALA A 134 2.01 -9.16 -7.66
CA ALA A 134 2.97 -8.07 -7.81
C ALA A 134 3.41 -8.06 -9.27
N VAL A 135 3.02 -7.03 -10.00
CA VAL A 135 3.15 -6.97 -11.47
C VAL A 135 3.78 -5.66 -11.94
N GLY A 136 4.47 -5.72 -13.06
CA GLY A 136 4.99 -4.54 -13.74
C GLY A 136 3.93 -3.93 -14.66
N VAL A 137 3.90 -2.60 -14.72
CA VAL A 137 3.09 -1.81 -15.64
C VAL A 137 3.95 -0.76 -16.33
N PRO A 138 3.57 -0.31 -17.55
CA PRO A 138 4.35 0.70 -18.27
C PRO A 138 4.40 2.04 -17.57
N VAL A 139 3.30 2.46 -16.94
CA VAL A 139 3.13 3.77 -16.31
C VAL A 139 2.02 3.70 -15.27
N LEU A 140 2.14 4.51 -14.23
CA LEU A 140 1.10 4.72 -13.21
C LEU A 140 0.66 6.18 -13.20
N PRO A 141 -0.52 6.48 -12.62
CA PRO A 141 -0.99 7.85 -12.48
C PRO A 141 0.07 8.74 -11.83
N LEU A 142 0.17 9.98 -12.29
CA LEU A 142 1.14 10.99 -11.84
C LEU A 142 2.60 10.55 -11.96
N ASP A 143 2.88 9.58 -12.84
CA ASP A 143 4.19 8.95 -13.00
C ASP A 143 4.74 8.33 -11.70
N SER A 144 3.85 7.85 -10.83
CA SER A 144 4.23 7.16 -9.60
C SER A 144 5.02 5.89 -9.89
N PRO A 145 6.06 5.56 -9.10
CA PRO A 145 6.80 4.32 -9.28
C PRO A 145 6.05 3.07 -8.82
N VAL A 146 5.13 3.21 -7.87
CA VAL A 146 4.35 2.10 -7.32
C VAL A 146 2.90 2.51 -7.04
N GLU A 147 2.03 1.51 -6.99
CA GLU A 147 0.65 1.62 -6.52
C GLU A 147 0.26 0.33 -5.81
N VAL A 148 -0.45 0.42 -4.69
CA VAL A 148 -0.88 -0.75 -3.92
C VAL A 148 -2.35 -0.64 -3.59
N GLU A 149 -3.12 -1.70 -3.84
CA GLU A 149 -4.47 -1.87 -3.34
C GLU A 149 -4.56 -3.06 -2.40
N VAL A 150 -5.44 -2.99 -1.41
CA VAL A 150 -5.55 -4.01 -0.37
C VAL A 150 -7.01 -4.32 -0.09
N VAL A 151 -7.30 -5.60 0.12
CA VAL A 151 -8.55 -6.08 0.68
C VAL A 151 -8.29 -6.53 2.11
N PHE A 152 -8.97 -5.91 3.06
CA PHE A 152 -8.90 -6.25 4.48
C PHE A 152 -10.18 -6.95 4.92
N SER A 153 -10.07 -7.79 5.96
CA SER A 153 -11.22 -8.20 6.76
C SER A 153 -11.41 -7.27 7.95
N TYR A 154 -12.65 -7.14 8.41
CA TYR A 154 -12.97 -6.32 9.59
C TYR A 154 -14.15 -6.91 10.37
N ALA A 155 -14.33 -6.48 11.61
CA ALA A 155 -15.44 -6.84 12.49
C ALA A 155 -16.10 -5.61 13.16
#